data_e2655b2d373dc612448174530da85e24
#
_entry.id   e2655b2d373dc612448174530da85e24
#
_cell.length_a   1.000
_cell.length_b   1.000
_cell.length_c   1.000
_cell.angle_alpha   90.00
_cell.angle_beta   90.00
_cell.angle_gamma   90.00
#
_symmetry.space_group_name_H-M   'P 1'
#
loop_
_entity.id
_entity.type
_entity.pdbx_description
1 polymer ?
#
loop_
_entity_poly.entity_id
_entity_poly.type
_entity_poly.pdbx_seq_one_letter_code
_entity_poly.pdbx_strand_id
1 'polypeptide(L)'
;MYPSVDIIIPYYKRRDLLERSLDSLEQTIYPAMSIIVVDNGGTEAGLVFLVKRYRNARLVRLPENRGYAGGCNEGLKNSSADYVVFMNDDTEHDPLWLEHLVRAALDDDRIGALQPKILSLNPYKKGKKIFDYAGAAGGMIDRLGYPWCLGRTFSGVETDNGQYDRGQDIFWASGVAMFVKKSVAEELGGFDEDFFMHMEEIDLSWRMKLAGYRVRSVPSSVVFHEGGASLPGGSPEKIYYNHRNNVTMLLKNRSAAALLWLLPLRLLLDIAASVFYLTQFPGGIKKSGAVFRALAFNIRGFSAIMKKRRTVQSSRVVDERTIFRHVPISLFYRR
;
A
#
# COMPACT_ATOMS: atom_id res chain seq x y z
N MET A 1 25.40 9.90 -12.47
CA MET A 1 24.92 10.54 -11.24
C MET A 1 23.87 9.60 -10.64
N TYR A 2 23.86 9.37 -9.32
CA TYR A 2 22.84 8.56 -8.67
C TYR A 2 21.55 9.38 -8.57
N PRO A 3 20.38 8.87 -9.01
CA PRO A 3 19.10 9.54 -8.75
C PRO A 3 18.86 9.74 -7.26
N SER A 4 18.25 10.86 -6.90
CA SER A 4 17.91 11.14 -5.50
C SER A 4 16.66 10.38 -5.06
N VAL A 5 16.66 9.88 -3.82
CA VAL A 5 15.54 9.12 -3.24
C VAL A 5 15.21 9.63 -1.85
N ASP A 6 13.97 10.04 -1.63
CA ASP A 6 13.44 10.36 -0.30
C ASP A 6 12.60 9.19 0.25
N ILE A 7 12.96 8.70 1.44
CA ILE A 7 12.19 7.70 2.18
C ILE A 7 11.18 8.44 3.05
N ILE A 8 9.89 8.29 2.76
CA ILE A 8 8.79 8.96 3.46
C ILE A 8 8.16 7.99 4.46
N ILE A 9 8.27 8.29 5.75
CA ILE A 9 7.79 7.45 6.85
C ILE A 9 6.71 8.21 7.62
N PRO A 10 5.42 7.96 7.39
CA PRO A 10 4.36 8.48 8.24
C PRO A 10 4.44 7.81 9.62
N TYR A 11 4.62 8.63 10.66
CA TYR A 11 4.73 8.20 12.05
C TYR A 11 3.54 8.71 12.87
N TYR A 12 2.95 7.85 13.69
CA TYR A 12 1.86 8.25 14.58
C TYR A 12 2.13 7.88 16.05
N LYS A 13 2.65 6.69 16.30
CA LYS A 13 2.99 6.14 17.63
C LYS A 13 4.06 5.06 17.44
N ARG A 14 4.55 4.45 18.51
CA ARG A 14 5.50 3.34 18.45
C ARG A 14 6.90 3.78 18.03
N ARG A 15 7.45 4.69 18.84
CA ARG A 15 8.82 5.19 18.71
C ARG A 15 9.87 4.09 18.61
N ASP A 16 9.68 2.98 19.33
CA ASP A 16 10.53 1.81 19.31
C ASP A 16 10.68 1.19 17.92
N LEU A 17 9.59 1.17 17.15
CA LEU A 17 9.58 0.66 15.77
C LEU A 17 10.29 1.62 14.83
N LEU A 18 9.94 2.91 14.90
CA LEU A 18 10.58 3.95 14.09
C LEU A 18 12.10 3.98 14.32
N GLU A 19 12.56 3.92 15.57
CA GLU A 19 13.99 3.93 15.89
C GLU A 19 14.72 2.75 15.24
N ARG A 20 14.19 1.54 15.33
CA ARG A 20 14.74 0.36 14.65
C ARG A 20 14.74 0.48 13.12
N SER A 21 13.67 1.06 12.55
CA SER A 21 13.60 1.30 11.12
C SER A 21 14.67 2.30 10.67
N LEU A 22 14.86 3.39 11.42
CA LEU A 22 15.89 4.40 11.15
C LEU A 22 17.30 3.82 11.30
N ASP A 23 17.57 3.01 12.35
CA ASP A 23 18.85 2.31 12.54
C ASP A 23 19.17 1.38 11.36
N SER A 24 18.15 0.69 10.83
CA SER A 24 18.29 -0.17 9.66
C SER A 24 18.54 0.65 8.38
N LEU A 25 17.89 1.80 8.21
CA LEU A 25 18.09 2.69 7.07
C LEU A 25 19.51 3.30 7.05
N GLU A 26 20.15 3.54 8.19
CA GLU A 26 21.55 3.98 8.24
C GLU A 26 22.52 2.96 7.64
N GLN A 27 22.15 1.68 7.59
CA GLN A 27 22.96 0.63 6.97
C GLN A 27 22.75 0.52 5.46
N THR A 28 21.82 1.31 4.89
CA THR A 28 21.54 1.29 3.45
C THR A 28 22.71 1.85 2.64
N ILE A 29 23.20 1.06 1.69
CA ILE A 29 24.30 1.44 0.81
C ILE A 29 23.71 2.14 -0.43
N TYR A 30 23.39 3.42 -0.29
CA TYR A 30 22.96 4.27 -1.38
C TYR A 30 23.30 5.76 -1.10
N PRO A 31 24.11 6.41 -1.95
CA PRO A 31 24.72 7.71 -1.59
C PRO A 31 23.74 8.90 -1.65
N ALA A 32 22.65 8.80 -2.42
CA ALA A 32 21.71 9.91 -2.66
C ALA A 32 20.35 9.66 -2.00
N MET A 33 20.35 9.16 -0.75
CA MET A 33 19.15 8.89 0.05
C MET A 33 18.96 9.94 1.14
N SER A 34 17.71 10.37 1.34
CA SER A 34 17.28 11.15 2.51
C SER A 34 16.02 10.54 3.12
N ILE A 35 15.73 10.88 4.38
CA ILE A 35 14.58 10.38 5.11
C ILE A 35 13.68 11.54 5.54
N ILE A 36 12.38 11.42 5.28
CA ILE A 36 11.34 12.35 5.73
C ILE A 36 10.44 11.62 6.71
N VAL A 37 10.63 11.82 8.01
CA VAL A 37 9.70 11.34 9.02
C VAL A 37 8.55 12.34 9.11
N VAL A 38 7.33 11.89 8.89
CA VAL A 38 6.14 12.73 9.01
C VAL A 38 5.43 12.40 10.32
N ASP A 39 5.57 13.29 11.31
CA ASP A 39 4.81 13.23 12.57
C ASP A 39 3.33 13.51 12.26
N ASN A 40 2.55 12.45 12.21
CA ASN A 40 1.17 12.48 11.73
C ASN A 40 0.18 12.78 12.86
N GLY A 41 0.32 13.95 13.46
CA GLY A 41 -0.53 14.42 14.57
C GLY A 41 -0.16 13.81 15.91
N GLY A 42 1.06 13.32 16.08
CA GLY A 42 1.58 12.88 17.37
C GLY A 42 1.96 14.04 18.29
N THR A 43 1.95 13.77 19.58
CA THR A 43 2.32 14.75 20.62
C THR A 43 3.65 14.39 21.29
N GLU A 44 4.43 13.48 20.70
CA GLU A 44 5.63 12.97 21.33
C GLU A 44 6.78 13.99 21.28
N ALA A 45 7.05 14.61 22.44
CA ALA A 45 8.08 15.65 22.56
C ALA A 45 9.50 15.17 22.20
N GLY A 46 9.78 13.88 22.37
CA GLY A 46 11.10 13.28 22.10
C GLY A 46 11.39 12.95 20.63
N LEU A 47 10.39 13.00 19.75
CA LEU A 47 10.54 12.60 18.35
C LEU A 47 11.56 13.46 17.58
N VAL A 48 11.57 14.76 17.84
CA VAL A 48 12.55 15.69 17.23
C VAL A 48 13.99 15.31 17.57
N PHE A 49 14.25 14.90 18.81
CA PHE A 49 15.59 14.49 19.23
C PHE A 49 15.97 13.13 18.64
N LEU A 50 15.00 12.22 18.50
CA LEU A 50 15.24 10.95 17.81
C LEU A 50 15.68 11.19 16.36
N VAL A 51 14.87 11.92 15.58
CA VAL A 51 15.14 12.15 14.15
C VAL A 51 16.46 12.89 13.92
N LYS A 52 16.82 13.85 14.78
CA LYS A 52 18.09 14.59 14.70
C LYS A 52 19.33 13.73 14.90
N ARG A 53 19.24 12.52 15.44
CA ARG A 53 20.37 11.57 15.54
C ARG A 53 20.81 11.05 14.18
N TYR A 54 19.93 11.06 13.18
CA TYR A 54 20.15 10.52 11.84
C TYR A 54 20.46 11.67 10.86
N ARG A 55 21.67 11.67 10.33
CA ARG A 55 22.22 12.78 9.54
C ARG A 55 21.37 13.16 8.33
N ASN A 56 20.78 12.16 7.66
CA ASN A 56 20.01 12.34 6.43
C ASN A 56 18.49 12.36 6.67
N ALA A 57 18.06 12.50 7.94
CA ALA A 57 16.65 12.52 8.31
C ALA A 57 16.17 13.92 8.70
N ARG A 58 14.95 14.25 8.29
CA ARG A 58 14.25 15.45 8.71
C ARG A 58 12.83 15.15 9.15
N LEU A 59 12.30 15.97 10.05
CA LEU A 59 10.96 15.85 10.60
C LEU A 59 10.02 16.88 9.98
N VAL A 60 8.89 16.41 9.48
CA VAL A 60 7.74 17.22 9.06
C VAL A 60 6.59 16.94 10.04
N ARG A 61 5.80 17.93 10.42
CA ARG A 61 4.71 17.77 11.39
C ARG A 61 3.36 18.12 10.80
N LEU A 62 2.40 17.26 11.05
CA LEU A 62 0.98 17.51 10.83
C LEU A 62 0.30 17.88 12.16
N PRO A 63 -0.68 18.79 12.17
CA PRO A 63 -1.39 19.18 13.39
C PRO A 63 -2.32 18.05 13.90
N GLU A 64 -2.72 17.14 13.04
CA GLU A 64 -3.65 16.03 13.34
C GLU A 64 -3.31 14.78 12.52
N ASN A 65 -3.83 13.64 12.96
CA ASN A 65 -3.66 12.37 12.23
C ASN A 65 -4.54 12.34 10.97
N ARG A 66 -3.90 12.40 9.80
CA ARG A 66 -4.53 12.31 8.48
C ARG A 66 -4.44 10.91 7.86
N GLY A 67 -4.18 9.89 8.68
CA GLY A 67 -4.00 8.51 8.23
C GLY A 67 -2.70 8.31 7.46
N TYR A 68 -2.49 7.09 6.99
CA TYR A 68 -1.31 6.76 6.18
C TYR A 68 -1.26 7.58 4.88
N ALA A 69 -2.39 7.68 4.18
CA ALA A 69 -2.50 8.44 2.93
C ALA A 69 -2.10 9.91 3.09
N GLY A 70 -2.64 10.60 4.10
CA GLY A 70 -2.33 12.01 4.35
C GLY A 70 -0.90 12.23 4.82
N GLY A 71 -0.35 11.34 5.65
CA GLY A 71 1.05 11.38 6.08
C GLY A 71 2.01 11.21 4.90
N CYS A 72 1.76 10.23 4.03
CA CYS A 72 2.55 10.03 2.80
C CYS A 72 2.49 11.23 1.86
N ASN A 73 1.31 11.81 1.64
CA ASN A 73 1.15 12.97 0.78
C ASN A 73 1.88 14.21 1.34
N GLU A 74 1.88 14.39 2.65
CA GLU A 74 2.64 15.49 3.25
C GLU A 74 4.15 15.29 3.06
N GLY A 75 4.64 14.05 3.21
CA GLY A 75 6.03 13.73 2.87
C GLY A 75 6.35 13.98 1.40
N LEU A 76 5.46 13.58 0.47
CA LEU A 76 5.61 13.82 -0.97
C LEU A 76 5.72 15.30 -1.31
N LYS A 77 4.91 16.16 -0.72
CA LYS A 77 4.96 17.63 -0.88
C LYS A 77 6.29 18.22 -0.40
N ASN A 78 6.88 17.63 0.62
CA ASN A 78 8.15 18.05 1.19
C ASN A 78 9.37 17.39 0.52
N SER A 79 9.19 16.53 -0.49
CA SER A 79 10.25 15.89 -1.23
C SER A 79 10.67 16.72 -2.44
N SER A 80 11.98 16.75 -2.73
CA SER A 80 12.57 17.28 -3.97
C SER A 80 13.34 16.22 -4.76
N ALA A 81 13.26 14.95 -4.34
CA ALA A 81 13.98 13.85 -4.95
C ALA A 81 13.36 13.39 -6.30
N ASP A 82 14.11 12.62 -7.08
CA ASP A 82 13.65 12.01 -8.34
C ASP A 82 12.64 10.89 -8.07
N TYR A 83 12.87 10.14 -6.99
CA TYR A 83 12.02 9.04 -6.53
C TYR A 83 11.66 9.19 -5.06
N VAL A 84 10.55 8.59 -4.66
CA VAL A 84 10.15 8.49 -3.26
C VAL A 84 9.88 7.03 -2.90
N VAL A 85 10.10 6.67 -1.65
CA VAL A 85 9.61 5.42 -1.07
C VAL A 85 8.61 5.74 0.01
N PHE A 86 7.36 5.36 -0.17
CA PHE A 86 6.38 5.36 0.93
C PHE A 86 6.61 4.11 1.77
N MET A 87 6.90 4.28 3.04
CA MET A 87 7.39 3.21 3.90
C MET A 87 6.70 3.22 5.27
N ASN A 88 6.40 2.03 5.78
CA ASN A 88 5.97 1.86 7.16
C ASN A 88 7.12 2.11 8.15
N ASP A 89 6.78 2.49 9.37
CA ASP A 89 7.71 2.73 10.48
C ASP A 89 8.19 1.46 11.22
N ASP A 90 7.74 0.27 10.79
CA ASP A 90 8.04 -1.05 11.38
C ASP A 90 8.79 -1.98 10.42
N THR A 91 9.74 -1.41 9.65
CA THR A 91 10.52 -2.14 8.64
C THR A 91 12.02 -2.17 8.97
N GLU A 92 12.68 -3.25 8.58
CA GLU A 92 14.15 -3.38 8.51
C GLU A 92 14.54 -3.74 7.06
N HIS A 93 15.78 -3.49 6.64
CA HIS A 93 16.17 -3.50 5.23
C HIS A 93 17.47 -4.27 5.00
N ASP A 94 17.56 -4.98 3.87
CA ASP A 94 18.83 -5.44 3.34
C ASP A 94 19.69 -4.22 2.92
N PRO A 95 20.99 -4.18 3.17
CA PRO A 95 21.80 -2.99 2.85
C PRO A 95 21.75 -2.55 1.39
N LEU A 96 21.51 -3.43 0.44
CA LEU A 96 21.44 -3.14 -1.01
C LEU A 96 20.02 -2.95 -1.54
N TRP A 97 19.00 -3.01 -0.68
CA TRP A 97 17.60 -2.99 -1.08
C TRP A 97 17.23 -1.81 -2.01
N LEU A 98 17.73 -0.62 -1.69
CA LEU A 98 17.40 0.60 -2.44
C LEU A 98 18.13 0.66 -3.79
N GLU A 99 19.40 0.22 -3.84
CA GLU A 99 20.16 0.15 -5.09
C GLU A 99 19.45 -0.75 -6.11
N HIS A 100 18.95 -1.91 -5.68
CA HIS A 100 18.20 -2.82 -6.54
C HIS A 100 16.93 -2.18 -7.11
N LEU A 101 16.20 -1.39 -6.33
CA LEU A 101 14.99 -0.68 -6.79
C LEU A 101 15.35 0.41 -7.79
N VAL A 102 16.34 1.25 -7.48
CA VAL A 102 16.76 2.32 -8.40
C VAL A 102 17.26 1.74 -9.72
N ARG A 103 18.09 0.70 -9.68
CA ARG A 103 18.56 0.02 -10.91
C ARG A 103 17.39 -0.48 -11.75
N ALA A 104 16.41 -1.15 -11.15
CA ALA A 104 15.22 -1.63 -11.85
C ALA A 104 14.35 -0.48 -12.41
N ALA A 105 14.29 0.67 -11.73
CA ALA A 105 13.54 1.83 -12.19
C ALA A 105 14.16 2.50 -13.43
N LEU A 106 15.48 2.39 -13.59
CA LEU A 106 16.21 2.94 -14.74
C LEU A 106 16.13 2.06 -15.99
N ASP A 107 15.68 0.80 -15.85
CA ASP A 107 15.57 -0.13 -17.00
C ASP A 107 14.37 0.15 -17.92
N ASP A 108 13.31 0.82 -17.44
CA ASP A 108 12.10 1.12 -18.23
C ASP A 108 11.42 2.39 -17.69
N ASP A 109 11.41 3.45 -18.48
CA ASP A 109 10.82 4.75 -18.15
C ASP A 109 9.32 4.72 -17.85
N ARG A 110 8.63 3.66 -18.28
CA ARG A 110 7.21 3.44 -17.98
C ARG A 110 6.97 2.87 -16.58
N ILE A 111 8.01 2.56 -15.81
CA ILE A 111 7.84 2.12 -14.44
C ILE A 111 7.37 3.30 -13.60
N GLY A 112 6.15 3.20 -13.07
CA GLY A 112 5.58 4.15 -12.13
C GLY A 112 5.88 3.77 -10.69
N ALA A 113 5.84 2.47 -10.37
CA ALA A 113 6.12 1.98 -9.02
C ALA A 113 6.80 0.61 -9.02
N LEU A 114 7.60 0.37 -7.98
CA LEU A 114 8.27 -0.90 -7.71
C LEU A 114 7.97 -1.37 -6.28
N GLN A 115 7.97 -2.68 -6.10
CA GLN A 115 7.84 -3.33 -4.81
C GLN A 115 9.04 -4.26 -4.55
N PRO A 116 9.74 -4.14 -3.41
CA PRO A 116 10.70 -5.13 -2.95
C PRO A 116 10.01 -6.45 -2.57
N LYS A 117 10.76 -7.52 -2.41
CA LYS A 117 10.32 -8.72 -1.69
C LYS A 117 10.13 -8.37 -0.22
N ILE A 118 8.96 -8.65 0.34
CA ILE A 118 8.64 -8.35 1.73
C ILE A 118 8.56 -9.65 2.52
N LEU A 119 9.45 -9.80 3.50
CA LEU A 119 9.53 -10.95 4.40
C LEU A 119 9.12 -10.55 5.81
N SER A 120 8.55 -11.49 6.55
CA SER A 120 8.20 -11.29 7.96
C SER A 120 9.47 -11.24 8.83
N LEU A 121 9.65 -10.14 9.57
CA LEU A 121 10.86 -9.87 10.36
C LEU A 121 11.09 -10.90 11.47
N ASN A 122 10.06 -11.20 12.27
CA ASN A 122 10.19 -12.10 13.41
C ASN A 122 10.56 -13.55 13.03
N PRO A 123 9.96 -14.17 11.98
CA PRO A 123 10.44 -15.43 11.43
C PRO A 123 11.86 -15.34 10.89
N TYR A 124 12.22 -14.27 10.20
CA TYR A 124 13.55 -14.06 9.62
C TYR A 124 14.66 -14.05 10.70
N LYS A 125 14.45 -13.35 11.80
CA LYS A 125 15.36 -13.35 12.96
C LYS A 125 15.56 -14.75 13.59
N LYS A 126 14.65 -15.69 13.29
CA LYS A 126 14.73 -17.11 13.69
C LYS A 126 15.21 -18.01 12.56
N GLY A 127 15.83 -17.47 11.51
CA GLY A 127 16.39 -18.21 10.38
C GLY A 127 15.35 -18.75 9.38
N LYS A 128 14.09 -18.27 9.42
CA LYS A 128 13.02 -18.71 8.52
C LYS A 128 12.64 -17.59 7.54
N LYS A 129 12.75 -17.84 6.25
CA LYS A 129 12.31 -16.92 5.20
C LYS A 129 10.82 -17.16 4.91
N ILE A 130 9.96 -16.39 5.54
CA ILE A 130 8.50 -16.46 5.34
C ILE A 130 8.05 -15.12 4.77
N PHE A 131 7.20 -15.16 3.72
CA PHE A 131 6.63 -13.94 3.15
C PHE A 131 5.80 -13.19 4.18
N ASP A 132 5.79 -11.87 4.09
CA ASP A 132 4.91 -11.06 4.93
C ASP A 132 3.48 -11.07 4.39
N TYR A 133 2.52 -10.90 5.29
CA TYR A 133 1.10 -10.84 4.92
C TYR A 133 0.76 -9.61 4.06
N ALA A 134 1.45 -8.48 4.29
CA ALA A 134 1.18 -7.19 3.66
C ALA A 134 2.11 -6.94 2.45
N GLY A 135 1.79 -7.57 1.31
CA GLY A 135 2.51 -7.35 0.05
C GLY A 135 3.32 -8.53 -0.44
N ALA A 136 3.95 -9.31 0.46
CA ALA A 136 4.69 -10.55 0.14
C ALA A 136 5.64 -10.39 -1.07
N ALA A 137 5.43 -11.16 -2.14
CA ALA A 137 6.23 -11.11 -3.38
C ALA A 137 5.62 -10.20 -4.48
N GLY A 138 4.50 -9.51 -4.19
CA GLY A 138 3.83 -8.60 -5.11
C GLY A 138 2.31 -8.65 -5.01
N GLY A 139 1.70 -7.47 -5.09
CA GLY A 139 0.26 -7.31 -4.99
C GLY A 139 -0.47 -7.59 -6.30
N MET A 140 -1.55 -8.33 -6.21
CA MET A 140 -2.44 -8.71 -7.32
C MET A 140 -3.89 -8.33 -6.98
N ILE A 141 -4.78 -8.38 -7.97
CA ILE A 141 -6.21 -8.18 -7.79
C ILE A 141 -6.98 -9.20 -8.61
N ASP A 142 -8.19 -9.56 -8.21
CA ASP A 142 -9.10 -10.32 -9.05
C ASP A 142 -10.08 -9.40 -9.83
N ARG A 143 -10.88 -9.98 -10.73
CA ARG A 143 -11.86 -9.19 -11.51
C ARG A 143 -12.99 -8.63 -10.67
N LEU A 144 -13.23 -9.17 -9.49
CA LEU A 144 -14.21 -8.64 -8.53
C LEU A 144 -13.66 -7.49 -7.69
N GLY A 145 -12.33 -7.21 -7.80
CA GLY A 145 -11.66 -6.14 -7.09
C GLY A 145 -11.13 -6.53 -5.71
N TYR A 146 -11.02 -7.83 -5.42
CA TYR A 146 -10.39 -8.28 -4.18
C TYR A 146 -8.88 -8.36 -4.34
N PRO A 147 -8.10 -7.66 -3.50
CA PRO A 147 -6.65 -7.72 -3.54
C PRO A 147 -6.13 -8.99 -2.88
N TRP A 148 -5.06 -9.51 -3.44
CA TRP A 148 -4.28 -10.62 -2.92
C TRP A 148 -2.80 -10.44 -3.22
N CYS A 149 -1.91 -11.30 -2.71
CA CYS A 149 -0.47 -11.20 -2.95
C CYS A 149 0.11 -12.54 -3.41
N LEU A 150 1.13 -12.48 -4.26
CA LEU A 150 2.01 -13.59 -4.54
C LEU A 150 2.77 -13.97 -3.26
N GLY A 151 2.85 -15.24 -2.90
CA GLY A 151 3.43 -15.68 -1.62
C GLY A 151 2.45 -15.65 -0.44
N ARG A 152 1.17 -15.33 -0.71
CA ARG A 152 0.10 -15.39 0.28
C ARG A 152 -1.01 -16.32 -0.19
N THR A 153 -1.36 -17.27 0.67
CA THR A 153 -2.48 -18.19 0.45
C THR A 153 -3.74 -17.67 1.18
N PHE A 154 -4.88 -18.32 0.96
CA PHE A 154 -6.11 -18.01 1.69
C PHE A 154 -5.97 -18.25 3.21
N SER A 155 -5.20 -19.30 3.59
CA SER A 155 -5.03 -19.72 4.98
C SER A 155 -3.77 -19.17 5.67
N GLY A 156 -2.87 -18.48 4.93
CA GLY A 156 -1.62 -18.02 5.52
C GLY A 156 -0.65 -17.42 4.52
N VAL A 157 0.63 -17.57 4.79
CA VAL A 157 1.73 -17.10 3.95
C VAL A 157 2.68 -18.24 3.62
N GLU A 158 3.32 -18.17 2.46
CA GLU A 158 4.27 -19.18 1.98
C GLU A 158 5.68 -18.97 2.58
N THR A 159 6.45 -20.04 2.63
CA THR A 159 7.91 -19.96 2.82
C THR A 159 8.54 -19.51 1.51
N ASP A 160 9.51 -18.59 1.58
CA ASP A 160 10.30 -18.16 0.43
C ASP A 160 11.37 -19.22 0.13
N ASN A 161 11.15 -19.95 -0.96
CA ASN A 161 12.08 -20.95 -1.52
C ASN A 161 12.62 -20.49 -2.89
N GLY A 162 12.55 -19.19 -3.19
CA GLY A 162 12.95 -18.62 -4.49
C GLY A 162 11.88 -18.70 -5.58
N GLN A 163 10.66 -19.16 -5.29
CA GLN A 163 9.57 -19.34 -6.27
C GLN A 163 9.11 -18.03 -6.93
N TYR A 164 9.45 -16.86 -6.34
CA TYR A 164 9.14 -15.53 -6.88
C TYR A 164 10.41 -14.70 -7.13
N ASP A 165 11.58 -15.29 -7.30
CA ASP A 165 12.84 -14.57 -7.50
C ASP A 165 12.98 -13.96 -8.91
N ARG A 166 12.04 -14.21 -9.79
CA ARG A 166 11.94 -13.54 -11.07
C ARG A 166 11.03 -12.30 -10.98
N GLY A 167 11.60 -11.11 -11.19
CA GLY A 167 10.85 -9.86 -11.25
C GLY A 167 9.75 -9.89 -12.32
N GLN A 168 8.55 -9.43 -11.98
CA GLN A 168 7.38 -9.47 -12.86
C GLN A 168 6.46 -8.26 -12.67
N ASP A 169 5.58 -8.04 -13.64
CA ASP A 169 4.51 -7.07 -13.48
C ASP A 169 3.52 -7.55 -12.43
N ILE A 170 3.18 -6.67 -11.51
CA ILE A 170 2.20 -6.87 -10.45
C ILE A 170 1.07 -5.86 -10.59
N PHE A 171 -0.03 -6.05 -9.88
CA PHE A 171 -1.13 -5.09 -9.96
C PHE A 171 -0.88 -3.86 -9.09
N TRP A 172 -0.40 -4.05 -7.87
CA TRP A 172 -0.14 -2.99 -6.90
C TRP A 172 1.13 -3.27 -6.09
N ALA A 173 1.81 -2.19 -5.71
CA ALA A 173 2.95 -2.23 -4.81
C ALA A 173 2.49 -1.92 -3.38
N SER A 174 3.04 -2.66 -2.40
CA SER A 174 2.65 -2.55 -1.00
C SER A 174 3.16 -1.26 -0.35
N GLY A 175 2.30 -0.61 0.43
CA GLY A 175 2.66 0.53 1.29
C GLY A 175 3.70 0.22 2.37
N VAL A 176 4.04 -1.05 2.59
CA VAL A 176 5.18 -1.41 3.47
C VAL A 176 6.48 -0.77 2.98
N ALA A 177 6.73 -0.78 1.65
CA ALA A 177 7.86 -0.11 1.00
C ALA A 177 7.55 0.08 -0.50
N MET A 178 6.73 1.07 -0.83
CA MET A 178 6.34 1.37 -2.21
C MET A 178 7.31 2.39 -2.80
N PHE A 179 8.21 1.96 -3.68
CA PHE A 179 9.10 2.84 -4.43
C PHE A 179 8.36 3.42 -5.64
N VAL A 180 8.40 4.75 -5.83
CA VAL A 180 7.61 5.45 -6.84
C VAL A 180 8.44 6.53 -7.53
N LYS A 181 8.29 6.67 -8.85
CA LYS A 181 8.78 7.84 -9.58
C LYS A 181 7.99 9.06 -9.12
N LYS A 182 8.65 10.05 -8.49
CA LYS A 182 7.98 11.18 -7.84
C LYS A 182 7.06 11.93 -8.80
N SER A 183 7.53 12.21 -10.02
CA SER A 183 6.73 12.90 -11.04
C SER A 183 5.42 12.17 -11.38
N VAL A 184 5.42 10.82 -11.37
CA VAL A 184 4.21 10.01 -11.59
C VAL A 184 3.26 10.10 -10.41
N ALA A 185 3.79 10.09 -9.17
CA ALA A 185 2.96 10.27 -7.98
C ALA A 185 2.28 11.65 -7.99
N GLU A 186 3.02 12.71 -8.35
CA GLU A 186 2.50 14.09 -8.45
C GLU A 186 1.48 14.25 -9.59
N GLU A 187 1.77 13.73 -10.78
CA GLU A 187 0.85 13.71 -11.92
C GLU A 187 -0.52 13.11 -11.57
N LEU A 188 -0.49 12.04 -10.79
CA LEU A 188 -1.71 11.33 -10.36
C LEU A 188 -2.31 11.89 -9.07
N GLY A 189 -1.73 12.94 -8.47
CA GLY A 189 -2.24 13.62 -7.27
C GLY A 189 -1.98 12.87 -5.96
N GLY A 190 -0.97 11.98 -5.91
CA GLY A 190 -0.60 11.22 -4.72
C GLY A 190 -1.64 10.19 -4.32
N PHE A 191 -1.69 9.86 -3.03
CA PHE A 191 -2.74 9.03 -2.44
C PHE A 191 -4.06 9.81 -2.30
N ASP A 192 -5.18 9.12 -2.45
CA ASP A 192 -6.48 9.70 -2.11
C ASP A 192 -6.69 9.65 -0.59
N GLU A 193 -6.65 10.81 0.05
CA GLU A 193 -6.70 10.91 1.52
C GLU A 193 -8.03 10.46 2.13
N ASP A 194 -9.12 10.38 1.35
CA ASP A 194 -10.38 9.81 1.85
C ASP A 194 -10.23 8.33 2.24
N PHE A 195 -9.19 7.63 1.75
CA PHE A 195 -8.92 6.26 2.19
C PHE A 195 -8.46 6.20 3.63
N PHE A 196 -7.77 7.22 4.12
CA PHE A 196 -7.17 7.28 5.43
C PHE A 196 -6.09 6.22 5.65
N MET A 197 -6.45 4.94 5.57
CA MET A 197 -5.57 3.77 5.60
C MET A 197 -6.24 2.57 4.92
N HIS A 198 -5.42 1.65 4.41
CA HIS A 198 -5.78 0.47 3.62
C HIS A 198 -6.35 0.79 2.22
N MET A 199 -5.77 0.17 1.21
CA MET A 199 -6.11 0.23 -0.22
C MET A 199 -5.75 1.55 -0.93
N GLU A 200 -5.19 2.55 -0.27
CA GLU A 200 -4.69 3.77 -0.90
C GLU A 200 -3.56 3.49 -1.89
N GLU A 201 -2.68 2.54 -1.57
CA GLU A 201 -1.60 2.09 -2.43
C GLU A 201 -2.10 1.27 -3.62
N ILE A 202 -3.17 0.51 -3.42
CA ILE A 202 -3.83 -0.25 -4.48
C ILE A 202 -4.53 0.72 -5.46
N ASP A 203 -5.22 1.72 -4.92
CA ASP A 203 -5.86 2.78 -5.71
C ASP A 203 -4.83 3.57 -6.53
N LEU A 204 -3.72 3.99 -5.94
CA LEU A 204 -2.65 4.70 -6.65
C LEU A 204 -2.02 3.82 -7.74
N SER A 205 -1.70 2.58 -7.43
CA SER A 205 -1.18 1.61 -8.40
C SER A 205 -2.14 1.36 -9.56
N TRP A 206 -3.43 1.32 -9.29
CA TRP A 206 -4.45 1.17 -10.34
C TRP A 206 -4.52 2.41 -11.24
N ARG A 207 -4.47 3.61 -10.64
CA ARG A 207 -4.41 4.86 -11.42
C ARG A 207 -3.15 4.93 -12.28
N MET A 208 -2.00 4.47 -11.78
CA MET A 208 -0.78 4.32 -12.58
C MET A 208 -1.01 3.44 -13.82
N LYS A 209 -1.63 2.26 -13.63
CA LYS A 209 -1.94 1.36 -14.76
C LYS A 209 -2.93 1.96 -15.75
N LEU A 210 -3.93 2.69 -15.30
CA LEU A 210 -4.87 3.40 -16.18
C LEU A 210 -4.17 4.49 -16.98
N ALA A 211 -3.15 5.15 -16.42
CA ALA A 211 -2.32 6.15 -17.09
C ALA A 211 -1.19 5.55 -17.96
N GLY A 212 -1.07 4.20 -18.02
CA GLY A 212 -0.09 3.52 -18.89
C GLY A 212 1.22 3.16 -18.20
N TYR A 213 1.38 3.46 -16.92
CA TYR A 213 2.57 3.08 -16.17
C TYR A 213 2.54 1.61 -15.74
N ARG A 214 3.72 1.06 -15.54
CA ARG A 214 3.92 -0.31 -15.03
C ARG A 214 4.16 -0.28 -13.52
N VAL A 215 3.69 -1.33 -12.85
CA VAL A 215 4.01 -1.62 -11.46
C VAL A 215 4.66 -2.99 -11.43
N ARG A 216 5.87 -3.12 -10.84
CA ARG A 216 6.68 -4.35 -10.90
C ARG A 216 7.23 -4.75 -9.54
N SER A 217 7.45 -6.06 -9.36
CA SER A 217 8.22 -6.58 -8.24
C SER A 217 9.71 -6.64 -8.58
N VAL A 218 10.55 -6.40 -7.56
CA VAL A 218 12.02 -6.46 -7.61
C VAL A 218 12.50 -7.42 -6.51
N PRO A 219 12.53 -8.73 -6.76
CA PRO A 219 12.82 -9.73 -5.72
C PRO A 219 14.25 -9.66 -5.15
N SER A 220 15.20 -9.06 -5.87
CA SER A 220 16.56 -8.82 -5.38
C SER A 220 16.61 -7.73 -4.30
N SER A 221 15.62 -6.85 -4.24
CA SER A 221 15.41 -5.91 -3.15
C SER A 221 14.62 -6.58 -2.04
N VAL A 222 15.13 -6.59 -0.81
CA VAL A 222 14.49 -7.27 0.32
C VAL A 222 14.24 -6.29 1.47
N VAL A 223 13.00 -6.29 1.94
CA VAL A 223 12.55 -5.54 3.12
C VAL A 223 11.89 -6.51 4.10
N PHE A 224 12.17 -6.33 5.38
CA PHE A 224 11.61 -7.11 6.47
C PHE A 224 10.58 -6.26 7.21
N HIS A 225 9.41 -6.82 7.46
CA HIS A 225 8.29 -6.11 8.09
C HIS A 225 7.88 -6.81 9.39
N GLU A 226 7.70 -6.04 10.46
CA GLU A 226 7.25 -6.62 11.74
C GLU A 226 5.78 -6.99 11.70
N GLY A 227 4.97 -6.11 11.12
CA GLY A 227 3.54 -6.30 10.92
C GLY A 227 2.70 -6.20 12.20
N GLY A 228 1.38 -5.99 12.00
CA GLY A 228 0.42 -5.99 13.10
C GLY A 228 0.36 -4.72 13.96
N ALA A 229 1.18 -3.70 13.65
CA ALA A 229 1.29 -2.48 14.46
C ALA A 229 0.06 -1.57 14.37
N SER A 230 -0.65 -1.53 13.22
CA SER A 230 -1.69 -0.53 12.96
C SER A 230 -3.08 -0.95 13.47
N LEU A 231 -3.66 -2.03 12.95
CA LEU A 231 -4.99 -2.53 13.34
C LEU A 231 -4.99 -4.05 13.47
N PRO A 232 -5.53 -4.60 14.57
CA PRO A 232 -5.65 -6.04 14.74
C PRO A 232 -6.44 -6.69 13.61
N GLY A 233 -6.00 -7.89 13.17
CA GLY A 233 -6.73 -8.68 12.20
C GLY A 233 -8.17 -8.93 12.65
N GLY A 234 -9.14 -8.70 11.75
CA GLY A 234 -10.56 -8.93 12.04
C GLY A 234 -11.21 -7.91 12.98
N SER A 235 -10.55 -6.81 13.35
CA SER A 235 -11.20 -5.74 14.12
C SER A 235 -12.31 -5.06 13.29
N PRO A 236 -13.37 -4.54 13.94
CA PRO A 236 -14.44 -3.83 13.25
C PRO A 236 -13.95 -2.62 12.44
N GLU A 237 -12.92 -1.93 12.91
CA GLU A 237 -12.29 -0.80 12.23
C GLU A 237 -11.62 -1.24 10.94
N LYS A 238 -10.85 -2.34 10.97
CA LYS A 238 -10.20 -2.90 9.77
C LYS A 238 -11.23 -3.39 8.75
N ILE A 239 -12.30 -4.02 9.22
CA ILE A 239 -13.43 -4.45 8.37
C ILE A 239 -14.08 -3.23 7.72
N TYR A 240 -14.36 -2.17 8.51
CA TYR A 240 -14.93 -0.92 8.00
C TYR A 240 -14.09 -0.33 6.87
N TYR A 241 -12.78 -0.11 7.09
CA TYR A 241 -11.92 0.45 6.06
C TYR A 241 -11.81 -0.44 4.82
N ASN A 242 -11.69 -1.75 4.99
CA ASN A 242 -11.58 -2.68 3.87
C ASN A 242 -12.83 -2.67 2.98
N HIS A 243 -14.03 -2.72 3.55
CA HIS A 243 -15.27 -2.66 2.77
C HIS A 243 -15.50 -1.28 2.15
N ARG A 244 -15.31 -0.21 2.94
CA ARG A 244 -15.47 1.17 2.48
C ARG A 244 -14.54 1.50 1.32
N ASN A 245 -13.25 1.26 1.51
CA ASN A 245 -12.21 1.65 0.58
C ASN A 245 -12.24 0.80 -0.69
N ASN A 246 -12.56 -0.49 -0.58
CA ASN A 246 -12.69 -1.34 -1.76
C ASN A 246 -13.84 -0.88 -2.67
N VAL A 247 -15.01 -0.57 -2.14
CA VAL A 247 -16.13 -0.03 -2.93
C VAL A 247 -15.78 1.34 -3.53
N THR A 248 -15.16 2.24 -2.75
CA THR A 248 -14.67 3.53 -3.26
C THR A 248 -13.70 3.35 -4.42
N MET A 249 -12.72 2.46 -4.26
CA MET A 249 -11.72 2.15 -5.30
C MET A 249 -12.37 1.61 -6.57
N LEU A 250 -13.32 0.68 -6.46
CA LEU A 250 -14.07 0.17 -7.61
C LEU A 250 -14.83 1.27 -8.32
N LEU A 251 -15.59 2.08 -7.58
CA LEU A 251 -16.35 3.21 -8.13
C LEU A 251 -15.47 4.20 -8.88
N LYS A 252 -14.26 4.46 -8.40
CA LYS A 252 -13.31 5.39 -9.03
C LYS A 252 -12.68 4.82 -10.29
N ASN A 253 -12.19 3.58 -10.23
CA ASN A 253 -11.23 3.06 -11.20
C ASN A 253 -11.85 2.15 -12.26
N ARG A 254 -12.94 1.42 -11.96
CA ARG A 254 -13.60 0.52 -12.94
C ARG A 254 -14.32 1.30 -14.04
N SER A 255 -14.37 0.73 -15.25
CA SER A 255 -15.20 1.29 -16.33
C SER A 255 -16.69 1.30 -15.97
N ALA A 256 -17.48 2.18 -16.59
CA ALA A 256 -18.92 2.22 -16.35
C ALA A 256 -19.60 0.89 -16.71
N ALA A 257 -19.20 0.27 -17.82
CA ALA A 257 -19.72 -1.03 -18.25
C ALA A 257 -19.42 -2.14 -17.23
N ALA A 258 -18.21 -2.15 -16.64
CA ALA A 258 -17.87 -3.11 -15.62
C ALA A 258 -18.68 -2.89 -14.33
N LEU A 259 -18.92 -1.64 -13.92
CA LEU A 259 -19.68 -1.33 -12.71
C LEU A 259 -21.15 -1.79 -12.79
N LEU A 260 -21.76 -1.84 -13.97
CA LEU A 260 -23.16 -2.27 -14.14
C LEU A 260 -23.42 -3.68 -13.58
N TRP A 261 -22.48 -4.59 -13.75
CA TRP A 261 -22.64 -5.96 -13.23
C TRP A 261 -21.88 -6.18 -11.91
N LEU A 262 -20.71 -5.52 -11.76
CA LEU A 262 -19.84 -5.74 -10.61
C LEU A 262 -20.43 -5.13 -9.33
N LEU A 263 -21.01 -3.93 -9.39
CA LEU A 263 -21.49 -3.24 -8.19
C LEU A 263 -22.66 -3.98 -7.52
N PRO A 264 -23.71 -4.45 -8.24
CA PRO A 264 -24.75 -5.29 -7.63
C PRO A 264 -24.18 -6.57 -6.99
N LEU A 265 -23.28 -7.26 -7.70
CA LEU A 265 -22.65 -8.47 -7.17
C LEU A 265 -21.83 -8.15 -5.90
N ARG A 266 -21.06 -7.06 -5.93
CA ARG A 266 -20.29 -6.63 -4.77
C ARG A 266 -21.15 -6.33 -3.56
N LEU A 267 -22.27 -5.64 -3.72
CA LEU A 267 -23.22 -5.36 -2.64
C LEU A 267 -23.81 -6.65 -2.04
N LEU A 268 -24.14 -7.63 -2.88
CA LEU A 268 -24.59 -8.95 -2.42
C LEU A 268 -23.50 -9.66 -1.60
N LEU A 269 -22.25 -9.61 -2.05
CA LEU A 269 -21.12 -10.20 -1.32
C LEU A 269 -20.84 -9.49 0.00
N ASP A 270 -20.98 -8.16 0.06
CA ASP A 270 -20.82 -7.41 1.30
C ASP A 270 -21.95 -7.73 2.30
N ILE A 271 -23.18 -7.89 1.84
CA ILE A 271 -24.30 -8.34 2.68
C ILE A 271 -24.04 -9.77 3.18
N ALA A 272 -23.60 -10.69 2.32
CA ALA A 272 -23.27 -12.05 2.71
C ALA A 272 -22.13 -12.07 3.75
N ALA A 273 -21.08 -11.25 3.56
CA ALA A 273 -20.01 -11.08 4.53
C ALA A 273 -20.53 -10.55 5.87
N SER A 274 -21.45 -9.58 5.84
CA SER A 274 -22.09 -9.04 7.05
C SER A 274 -22.84 -10.13 7.83
N VAL A 275 -23.61 -10.99 7.14
CA VAL A 275 -24.30 -12.13 7.75
C VAL A 275 -23.28 -13.13 8.34
N PHE A 276 -22.24 -13.44 7.59
CA PHE A 276 -21.15 -14.31 8.07
C PHE A 276 -20.48 -13.74 9.33
N TYR A 277 -20.24 -12.44 9.40
CA TYR A 277 -19.66 -11.82 10.59
C TYR A 277 -20.54 -11.99 11.83
N LEU A 278 -21.88 -12.04 11.70
CA LEU A 278 -22.76 -12.28 12.84
C LEU A 278 -22.48 -13.63 13.54
N THR A 279 -21.98 -14.62 12.80
CA THR A 279 -21.64 -15.94 13.35
C THR A 279 -20.30 -15.93 14.13
N GLN A 280 -19.51 -14.85 14.01
CA GLN A 280 -18.19 -14.75 14.65
C GLN A 280 -18.30 -14.15 16.05
N PHE A 281 -18.45 -15.01 17.06
CA PHE A 281 -18.48 -14.58 18.46
C PHE A 281 -17.08 -14.62 19.11
N PRO A 282 -16.71 -13.64 19.98
CA PRO A 282 -17.42 -12.41 20.30
C PRO A 282 -17.21 -11.29 19.27
N GLY A 283 -18.16 -10.33 19.22
CA GLY A 283 -18.00 -9.11 18.43
C GLY A 283 -18.66 -9.13 17.06
N GLY A 284 -19.38 -10.20 16.67
CA GLY A 284 -20.02 -10.35 15.35
C GLY A 284 -20.93 -9.19 14.96
N ILE A 285 -21.74 -8.69 15.92
CA ILE A 285 -22.63 -7.53 15.70
C ILE A 285 -21.83 -6.27 15.31
N LYS A 286 -20.70 -6.01 16.00
CA LYS A 286 -19.85 -4.85 15.71
C LYS A 286 -19.20 -4.99 14.32
N LYS A 287 -18.76 -6.21 13.96
CA LYS A 287 -18.16 -6.51 12.64
C LYS A 287 -19.20 -6.36 11.52
N SER A 288 -20.39 -6.92 11.69
CA SER A 288 -21.51 -6.75 10.77
C SER A 288 -21.90 -5.27 10.61
N GLY A 289 -22.05 -4.53 11.72
CA GLY A 289 -22.32 -3.10 11.72
C GLY A 289 -21.25 -2.27 11.02
N ALA A 290 -19.99 -2.71 11.03
CA ALA A 290 -18.90 -2.06 10.30
C ALA A 290 -19.10 -2.10 8.78
N VAL A 291 -19.61 -3.21 8.23
CA VAL A 291 -19.95 -3.33 6.80
C VAL A 291 -21.04 -2.34 6.42
N PHE A 292 -22.14 -2.27 7.19
CA PHE A 292 -23.22 -1.32 6.91
C PHE A 292 -22.78 0.14 7.01
N ARG A 293 -21.92 0.48 8.00
CA ARG A 293 -21.31 1.82 8.10
C ARG A 293 -20.46 2.14 6.87
N ALA A 294 -19.72 1.15 6.34
CA ALA A 294 -18.91 1.30 5.13
C ALA A 294 -19.79 1.60 3.90
N LEU A 295 -20.87 0.84 3.71
CA LEU A 295 -21.84 1.07 2.63
C LEU A 295 -22.50 2.45 2.76
N ALA A 296 -22.94 2.81 3.97
CA ALA A 296 -23.55 4.13 4.24
C ALA A 296 -22.59 5.28 3.94
N PHE A 297 -21.29 5.14 4.23
CA PHE A 297 -20.29 6.13 3.85
C PHE A 297 -20.21 6.31 2.33
N ASN A 298 -20.15 5.22 1.57
CA ASN A 298 -20.08 5.28 0.11
C ASN A 298 -21.36 5.88 -0.52
N ILE A 299 -22.52 5.60 0.05
CA ILE A 299 -23.80 6.20 -0.41
C ILE A 299 -23.79 7.71 -0.14
N ARG A 300 -23.45 8.15 1.08
CA ARG A 300 -23.40 9.57 1.45
C ARG A 300 -22.36 10.34 0.65
N GLY A 301 -21.18 9.73 0.45
CA GLY A 301 -20.06 10.30 -0.29
C GLY A 301 -20.13 10.13 -1.81
N PHE A 302 -21.19 9.55 -2.36
CA PHE A 302 -21.26 9.14 -3.77
C PHE A 302 -20.94 10.28 -4.74
N SER A 303 -21.47 11.47 -4.52
CA SER A 303 -21.19 12.65 -5.36
C SER A 303 -19.69 13.01 -5.39
N ALA A 304 -19.03 13.02 -4.23
CA ALA A 304 -17.59 13.28 -4.11
C ALA A 304 -16.76 12.18 -4.80
N ILE A 305 -17.13 10.92 -4.61
CA ILE A 305 -16.49 9.77 -5.29
C ILE A 305 -16.63 9.92 -6.81
N MET A 306 -17.82 10.31 -7.31
CA MET A 306 -18.06 10.51 -8.75
C MET A 306 -17.26 11.69 -9.31
N LYS A 307 -16.99 12.74 -8.52
CA LYS A 307 -16.09 13.82 -8.92
C LYS A 307 -14.65 13.29 -9.11
N LYS A 308 -14.14 12.53 -8.14
CA LYS A 308 -12.81 11.88 -8.24
C LYS A 308 -12.76 10.89 -9.42
N ARG A 309 -13.82 10.10 -9.62
CA ARG A 309 -13.96 9.21 -10.78
C ARG A 309 -13.78 9.96 -12.10
N ARG A 310 -14.41 11.13 -12.27
CA ARG A 310 -14.27 11.91 -13.52
C ARG A 310 -12.82 12.22 -13.81
N THR A 311 -12.06 12.66 -12.80
CA THR A 311 -10.63 12.93 -12.95
C THR A 311 -9.86 11.66 -13.35
N VAL A 312 -10.07 10.54 -12.68
CA VAL A 312 -9.41 9.27 -12.97
C VAL A 312 -9.75 8.76 -14.38
N GLN A 313 -11.02 8.83 -14.77
CA GLN A 313 -11.44 8.30 -16.08
C GLN A 313 -11.05 9.23 -17.24
N SER A 314 -10.91 10.55 -17.01
CA SER A 314 -10.44 11.49 -18.04
C SER A 314 -8.94 11.37 -18.30
N SER A 315 -8.13 11.00 -17.32
CA SER A 315 -6.68 10.74 -17.47
C SER A 315 -6.35 9.32 -17.95
N ARG A 316 -7.35 8.49 -18.20
CA ARG A 316 -7.16 7.11 -18.60
C ARG A 316 -6.63 7.00 -20.03
N VAL A 317 -5.47 6.37 -20.20
CA VAL A 317 -4.82 6.10 -21.47
C VAL A 317 -4.99 4.63 -21.90
N VAL A 318 -5.02 3.70 -20.92
CA VAL A 318 -5.07 2.26 -21.16
C VAL A 318 -6.50 1.73 -21.01
N ASP A 319 -6.95 0.91 -21.97
CA ASP A 319 -8.23 0.23 -21.84
C ASP A 319 -8.22 -0.76 -20.67
N GLU A 320 -9.27 -0.76 -19.86
CA GLU A 320 -9.44 -1.64 -18.72
C GLU A 320 -9.36 -3.12 -19.10
N ARG A 321 -9.85 -3.49 -20.29
CA ARG A 321 -9.76 -4.87 -20.79
C ARG A 321 -8.31 -5.34 -20.92
N THR A 322 -7.39 -4.45 -21.27
CA THR A 322 -5.95 -4.74 -21.32
C THR A 322 -5.40 -5.02 -19.94
N ILE A 323 -5.76 -4.18 -18.95
CA ILE A 323 -5.31 -4.34 -17.55
C ILE A 323 -5.83 -5.67 -16.96
N PHE A 324 -7.08 -6.05 -17.26
CA PHE A 324 -7.72 -7.23 -16.69
C PHE A 324 -7.66 -8.48 -17.60
N ARG A 325 -6.90 -8.45 -18.72
CA ARG A 325 -6.85 -9.57 -19.68
C ARG A 325 -6.51 -10.92 -19.04
N HIS A 326 -5.50 -10.94 -18.17
CA HIS A 326 -4.97 -12.14 -17.52
C HIS A 326 -5.31 -12.21 -16.03
N VAL A 327 -6.19 -11.33 -15.56
CA VAL A 327 -6.62 -11.30 -14.17
C VAL A 327 -7.70 -12.37 -13.94
N PRO A 328 -7.59 -13.24 -12.91
CA PRO A 328 -8.58 -14.26 -12.61
C PRO A 328 -9.92 -13.63 -12.22
N ILE A 329 -11.01 -14.37 -12.42
CA ILE A 329 -12.37 -13.90 -12.09
C ILE A 329 -12.53 -13.76 -10.58
N SER A 330 -12.01 -14.69 -9.81
CA SER A 330 -12.10 -14.70 -8.35
C SER A 330 -10.92 -15.44 -7.72
N LEU A 331 -10.54 -14.98 -6.51
CA LEU A 331 -9.53 -15.64 -5.65
C LEU A 331 -9.88 -17.09 -5.27
N PHE A 332 -11.17 -17.45 -5.26
CA PHE A 332 -11.61 -18.79 -4.86
C PHE A 332 -11.17 -19.90 -5.82
N TYR A 333 -10.61 -19.57 -6.98
CA TYR A 333 -10.13 -20.52 -7.99
C TYR A 333 -8.63 -20.84 -7.91
N ARG A 334 -7.87 -20.25 -6.98
CA ARG A 334 -6.46 -20.62 -6.76
C ARG A 334 -6.35 -21.56 -5.57
N ARG A 335 -6.16 -22.84 -5.86
CA ARG A 335 -5.60 -23.81 -4.94
C ARG A 335 -4.09 -23.66 -4.87
#